data_9297337170cff6f4aa3ae62054260a73
#
_entry.id   9297337170cff6f4aa3ae62054260a73
#
_cell.length_a   1.000
_cell.length_b   1.000
_cell.length_c   1.000
_cell.angle_alpha   90.00
_cell.angle_beta   90.00
_cell.angle_gamma   90.00
#
_symmetry.space_group_name_H-M   'P 1'
#
loop_
_entity.id
_entity.type
_entity.pdbx_description
1 polymer ?
#
loop_
_entity_poly.entity_id
_entity_poly.type
_entity_poly.pdbx_seq_one_letter_code
_entity_poly.pdbx_strand_id
1 'polypeptide(L)'
;MSVLEEIISLLSQLKIPIETGTFSEETPDSYIVLIPLLDTYPLNADDKPQIDKQELRITLYTKSNYIHLKNQIIARLISNYFYITERRYGGYDADTGYHQYTIDVAKTYEIEQEED
;
A
#
# COMPACT_ATOMS: atom_id res chain seq x y z
N MET A 1 7.78 -11.37 7.55
CA MET A 1 6.60 -10.86 6.81
C MET A 1 6.96 -9.55 6.13
N SER A 2 6.41 -9.29 4.97
CA SER A 2 6.67 -8.03 4.25
C SER A 2 5.46 -7.11 4.31
N VAL A 3 5.69 -5.82 4.09
CA VAL A 3 4.61 -4.83 4.02
C VAL A 3 3.64 -5.19 2.88
N LEU A 4 4.18 -5.67 1.77
CA LEU A 4 3.35 -6.06 0.61
C LEU A 4 2.38 -7.19 0.97
N GLU A 5 2.87 -8.23 1.62
CA GLU A 5 2.04 -9.36 2.05
C GLU A 5 0.94 -8.94 3.02
N GLU A 6 1.29 -8.10 3.99
CA GLU A 6 0.30 -7.60 4.95
C GLU A 6 -0.77 -6.75 4.28
N ILE A 7 -0.36 -5.85 3.39
CA ILE A 7 -1.31 -4.97 2.69
C ILE A 7 -2.26 -5.79 1.80
N ILE A 8 -1.73 -6.76 1.06
CA ILE A 8 -2.57 -7.64 0.23
C ILE A 8 -3.60 -8.36 1.10
N SER A 9 -3.16 -8.95 2.21
CA SER A 9 -4.06 -9.64 3.13
C SER A 9 -5.13 -8.71 3.70
N LEU A 10 -4.71 -7.51 4.10
CA LEU A 10 -5.59 -6.53 4.71
C LEU A 10 -6.64 -5.99 3.75
N LEU A 11 -6.24 -5.63 2.54
CA LEU A 11 -7.10 -5.00 1.55
C LEU A 11 -7.93 -6.00 0.74
N SER A 12 -7.54 -7.28 0.72
CA SER A 12 -8.32 -8.31 0.02
C SER A 12 -9.74 -8.43 0.56
N GLN A 13 -9.96 -8.04 1.81
CA GLN A 13 -11.29 -8.05 2.43
C GLN A 13 -12.25 -7.05 1.80
N LEU A 14 -11.74 -6.05 1.08
CA LEU A 14 -12.56 -5.06 0.40
C LEU A 14 -13.14 -5.56 -0.92
N LYS A 15 -12.69 -6.73 -1.38
CA LYS A 15 -13.12 -7.36 -2.64
C LYS A 15 -12.87 -6.50 -3.87
N ILE A 16 -11.82 -5.68 -3.83
CA ILE A 16 -11.34 -4.89 -4.95
C ILE A 16 -10.11 -5.58 -5.50
N PRO A 17 -10.00 -5.79 -6.82
CA PRO A 17 -8.80 -6.39 -7.41
C PRO A 17 -7.52 -5.65 -7.03
N ILE A 18 -6.49 -6.39 -6.66
CA ILE A 18 -5.20 -5.84 -6.22
C ILE A 18 -4.11 -6.39 -7.14
N GLU A 19 -3.29 -5.49 -7.68
CA GLU A 19 -2.15 -5.82 -8.52
C GLU A 19 -0.87 -5.20 -7.98
N THR A 20 0.25 -5.85 -8.27
CA THR A 20 1.57 -5.30 -7.99
C THR A 20 2.21 -4.84 -9.30
N GLY A 21 2.57 -3.56 -9.36
CA GLY A 21 3.06 -2.96 -10.58
C GLY A 21 1.93 -2.41 -11.43
N THR A 22 1.68 -3.01 -12.58
CA THR A 22 0.62 -2.56 -13.48
C THR A 22 -0.48 -3.61 -13.63
N PHE A 23 -1.71 -3.17 -13.82
CA PHE A 23 -2.83 -4.07 -14.07
C PHE A 23 -2.77 -4.55 -15.52
N SER A 24 -2.70 -5.87 -15.71
CA SER A 24 -2.43 -6.48 -17.04
C SER A 24 -3.65 -7.03 -17.75
N GLU A 25 -4.79 -7.09 -17.06
CA GLU A 25 -6.02 -7.62 -17.63
C GLU A 25 -7.03 -6.52 -17.91
N GLU A 26 -8.23 -6.90 -18.36
CA GLU A 26 -9.32 -5.94 -18.56
C GLU A 26 -9.58 -5.18 -17.25
N THR A 27 -9.54 -3.86 -17.32
CA THR A 27 -9.61 -3.02 -16.12
C THR A 27 -11.02 -2.99 -15.54
N PRO A 28 -11.20 -3.39 -14.26
CA PRO A 28 -12.50 -3.30 -13.60
C PRO A 28 -12.85 -1.86 -13.21
N ASP A 29 -14.07 -1.65 -12.69
CA ASP A 29 -14.52 -0.32 -12.26
C ASP A 29 -13.72 0.23 -11.08
N SER A 30 -13.18 -0.64 -10.24
CA SER A 30 -12.30 -0.26 -9.15
C SER A 30 -11.15 -1.26 -9.03
N TYR A 31 -9.94 -0.77 -8.81
CA TYR A 31 -8.80 -1.63 -8.56
C TYR A 31 -7.72 -0.89 -7.79
N ILE A 32 -6.82 -1.66 -7.20
CA ILE A 32 -5.71 -1.14 -6.40
C ILE A 32 -4.41 -1.64 -7.02
N VAL A 33 -3.44 -0.74 -7.17
CA VAL A 33 -2.08 -1.07 -7.58
C VAL A 33 -1.14 -0.83 -6.41
N LEU A 34 -0.30 -1.81 -6.10
CA LEU A 34 0.69 -1.72 -5.03
C LEU A 34 2.08 -1.66 -5.62
N ILE A 35 2.85 -0.65 -5.22
CA ILE A 35 4.21 -0.45 -5.71
C ILE A 35 5.14 -0.30 -4.51
N PRO A 36 6.08 -1.24 -4.29
CA PRO A 36 7.12 -1.04 -3.28
C PRO A 36 7.96 0.19 -3.61
N LEU A 37 8.26 1.00 -2.61
CA LEU A 37 8.99 2.24 -2.80
C LEU A 37 10.43 2.13 -2.33
N LEU A 38 10.63 1.74 -1.07
CA LEU A 38 11.94 1.80 -0.44
C LEU A 38 11.97 0.94 0.81
N ASP A 39 13.07 0.24 1.00
CA ASP A 39 13.35 -0.45 2.24
C ASP A 39 14.63 0.15 2.85
N THR A 40 14.58 0.46 4.15
CA THR A 40 15.70 1.07 4.85
C THR A 40 15.91 0.44 6.21
N TYR A 41 17.11 0.62 6.77
CA TYR A 41 17.43 0.21 8.12
C TYR A 41 17.64 1.46 8.98
N PRO A 42 16.56 1.96 9.62
CA PRO A 42 16.66 3.22 10.38
C PRO A 42 17.41 3.12 11.69
N LEU A 43 17.68 1.91 12.18
CA LEU A 43 18.33 1.70 13.47
C LEU A 43 19.34 0.57 13.35
N ASN A 44 20.60 0.87 13.75
CA ASN A 44 21.67 -0.11 13.84
C ASN A 44 22.15 -0.21 15.29
N ALA A 45 22.45 -1.43 15.72
CA ALA A 45 23.11 -1.71 17.00
C ALA A 45 24.22 -2.72 16.74
N ASP A 46 25.42 -2.47 17.31
CA ASP A 46 26.60 -3.31 17.13
C ASP A 46 26.96 -3.54 15.66
N ASP A 47 26.84 -2.46 14.86
CA ASP A 47 27.08 -2.45 13.41
C ASP A 47 26.15 -3.39 12.62
N LYS A 48 25.01 -3.78 13.22
CA LYS A 48 24.02 -4.62 12.56
C LYS A 48 22.67 -3.91 12.54
N PRO A 49 21.94 -4.00 11.42
CA PRO A 49 20.58 -3.48 11.37
C PRO A 49 19.68 -4.26 12.32
N GLN A 50 18.83 -3.56 13.05
CA GLN A 50 17.89 -4.15 14.03
C GLN A 50 16.44 -4.08 13.54
N ILE A 51 16.13 -3.11 12.71
CA ILE A 51 14.77 -2.85 12.25
C ILE A 51 14.81 -2.65 10.75
N ASP A 52 13.85 -3.27 10.07
CA ASP A 52 13.61 -3.10 8.64
C ASP A 52 12.38 -2.19 8.46
N LYS A 53 12.59 -1.03 7.86
CA LYS A 53 11.49 -0.13 7.51
C LYS A 53 11.15 -0.29 6.04
N GLN A 54 9.92 -0.65 5.76
CA GLN A 54 9.44 -0.88 4.40
C GLN A 54 8.39 0.16 4.04
N GLU A 55 8.51 0.74 2.85
CA GLU A 55 7.58 1.74 2.34
C GLU A 55 6.92 1.26 1.07
N LEU A 56 5.62 1.51 0.96
CA LEU A 56 4.79 1.04 -0.14
C LEU A 56 3.82 2.13 -0.57
N ARG A 57 3.57 2.20 -1.87
CA ARG A 57 2.54 3.07 -2.43
C ARG A 57 1.30 2.26 -2.78
N ILE A 58 0.16 2.72 -2.29
CA ILE A 58 -1.14 2.17 -2.61
C ILE A 58 -1.84 3.17 -3.52
N THR A 59 -2.17 2.78 -4.74
CA THR A 59 -2.92 3.64 -5.64
C THR A 59 -4.29 3.02 -5.91
N LEU A 60 -5.33 3.77 -5.56
CA LEU A 60 -6.72 3.40 -5.81
C LEU A 60 -7.16 4.05 -7.11
N TYR A 61 -7.67 3.23 -8.04
CA TYR A 61 -8.35 3.68 -9.23
C TYR A 61 -9.81 3.27 -9.14
N THR A 62 -10.74 4.21 -9.28
CA THR A 62 -12.16 3.89 -9.20
C THR A 62 -13.00 4.84 -10.04
N LYS A 63 -14.04 4.29 -10.67
CA LYS A 63 -15.06 5.07 -11.38
C LYS A 63 -16.20 5.47 -10.45
N SER A 64 -16.21 4.96 -9.22
CA SER A 64 -17.27 5.23 -8.26
C SER A 64 -16.78 6.21 -7.17
N ASN A 65 -17.38 6.17 -5.98
CA ASN A 65 -17.08 7.12 -4.92
C ASN A 65 -15.70 6.83 -4.30
N TYR A 66 -14.67 7.55 -4.78
CA TYR A 66 -13.31 7.37 -4.28
C TYR A 66 -13.16 7.77 -2.81
N ILE A 67 -13.96 8.73 -2.35
CA ILE A 67 -13.89 9.22 -0.96
C ILE A 67 -14.27 8.09 0.01
N HIS A 68 -15.33 7.37 -0.29
CA HIS A 68 -15.75 6.24 0.54
C HIS A 68 -14.69 5.13 0.56
N LEU A 69 -14.17 4.76 -0.61
CA LEU A 69 -13.17 3.69 -0.73
C LEU A 69 -11.84 4.06 -0.07
N LYS A 70 -11.35 5.29 -0.29
CA LYS A 70 -10.10 5.72 0.35
C LYS A 70 -10.23 5.73 1.86
N ASN A 71 -11.37 6.14 2.38
CA ASN A 71 -11.61 6.19 3.81
C ASN A 71 -11.62 4.78 4.42
N GLN A 72 -12.17 3.80 3.71
CA GLN A 72 -12.11 2.40 4.14
C GLN A 72 -10.68 1.88 4.17
N ILE A 73 -9.90 2.19 3.15
CA ILE A 73 -8.49 1.79 3.07
C ILE A 73 -7.70 2.41 4.23
N ILE A 74 -7.85 3.73 4.42
CA ILE A 74 -7.14 4.45 5.48
C ILE A 74 -7.50 3.91 6.86
N ALA A 75 -8.77 3.66 7.12
CA ALA A 75 -9.21 3.12 8.41
C ALA A 75 -8.57 1.77 8.71
N ARG A 76 -8.49 0.89 7.71
CA ARG A 76 -7.86 -0.42 7.88
C ARG A 76 -6.36 -0.29 8.13
N LEU A 77 -5.70 0.62 7.44
CA LEU A 77 -4.26 0.87 7.63
C LEU A 77 -3.97 1.35 9.05
N ILE A 78 -4.71 2.33 9.51
CA ILE A 78 -4.54 2.89 10.86
C ILE A 78 -4.81 1.81 11.92
N SER A 79 -5.86 1.03 11.76
CA SER A 79 -6.22 -0.04 12.71
C SER A 79 -5.16 -1.14 12.78
N ASN A 80 -4.31 -1.26 11.78
CA ASN A 80 -3.27 -2.28 11.71
C ASN A 80 -1.87 -1.70 11.84
N TYR A 81 -1.77 -0.48 12.41
CA TYR A 81 -0.53 0.16 12.82
C TYR A 81 0.40 0.53 11.66
N PHE A 82 -0.15 0.78 10.48
CA PHE A 82 0.63 1.35 9.40
C PHE A 82 0.75 2.86 9.58
N TYR A 83 1.93 3.38 9.29
CA TYR A 83 2.18 4.82 9.30
C TYR A 83 1.92 5.36 7.90
N ILE A 84 0.99 6.31 7.79
CA ILE A 84 0.67 6.94 6.51
C ILE A 84 1.58 8.17 6.36
N THR A 85 2.47 8.13 5.37
CA THR A 85 3.45 9.18 5.14
C THR A 85 2.93 10.26 4.21
N GLU A 86 2.07 9.91 3.25
CA GLU A 86 1.50 10.87 2.32
C GLU A 86 0.17 10.36 1.79
N ARG A 87 -0.75 11.28 1.52
CA ARG A 87 -2.03 11.01 0.85
C ARG A 87 -2.31 12.12 -0.12
N ARG A 88 -2.73 11.78 -1.33
CA ARG A 88 -3.12 12.82 -2.29
C ARG A 88 -4.08 12.28 -3.34
N TYR A 89 -4.97 13.16 -3.78
CA TYR A 89 -5.84 12.92 -4.92
C TYR A 89 -5.04 13.18 -6.19
N GLY A 90 -5.00 12.17 -7.08
CA GLY A 90 -4.22 12.26 -8.31
C GLY A 90 -4.99 12.81 -9.52
N GLY A 91 -6.30 12.99 -9.39
CA GLY A 91 -7.11 13.57 -10.44
C GLY A 91 -8.15 12.62 -11.01
N TYR A 92 -8.88 13.13 -12.00
CA TYR A 92 -9.91 12.41 -12.73
C TYR A 92 -9.54 12.35 -14.20
N ASP A 93 -9.56 11.16 -14.78
CA ASP A 93 -9.30 10.94 -16.20
C ASP A 93 -10.64 10.82 -16.94
N ALA A 94 -10.98 11.84 -17.73
CA ALA A 94 -12.24 11.87 -18.46
C ALA A 94 -12.34 10.77 -19.54
N ASP A 95 -11.20 10.33 -20.07
CA ASP A 95 -11.18 9.29 -21.10
C ASP A 95 -11.52 7.90 -20.54
N THR A 96 -11.06 7.61 -19.34
CA THR A 96 -11.28 6.31 -18.69
C THR A 96 -12.38 6.33 -17.65
N GLY A 97 -12.68 7.50 -17.07
CA GLY A 97 -13.63 7.65 -15.99
C GLY A 97 -13.08 7.35 -14.61
N TYR A 98 -11.77 7.11 -14.47
CA TYR A 98 -11.16 6.80 -13.18
C TYR A 98 -10.77 8.05 -12.41
N HIS A 99 -11.08 8.02 -11.11
CA HIS A 99 -10.42 8.84 -10.12
C HIS A 99 -9.20 8.10 -9.61
N GLN A 100 -8.12 8.81 -9.34
CA GLN A 100 -6.88 8.24 -8.78
C GLN A 100 -6.61 8.83 -7.41
N TYR A 101 -6.36 7.98 -6.43
CA TYR A 101 -5.99 8.41 -5.08
C TYR A 101 -4.80 7.58 -4.60
N THR A 102 -3.77 8.26 -4.11
CA THR A 102 -2.52 7.63 -3.70
C THR A 102 -2.32 7.75 -2.20
N ILE A 103 -1.95 6.63 -1.56
CA ILE A 103 -1.63 6.56 -0.14
C ILE A 103 -0.26 5.90 0.00
N ASP A 104 0.71 6.64 0.55
CA ASP A 104 2.02 6.08 0.83
C ASP A 104 2.08 5.69 2.29
N VAL A 105 2.56 4.49 2.57
CA VAL A 105 2.62 3.92 3.91
C VAL A 105 4.00 3.40 4.22
N ALA A 106 4.30 3.34 5.51
CA ALA A 106 5.52 2.73 6.01
C ALA A 106 5.17 1.84 7.21
N LYS A 107 5.95 0.79 7.37
CA LYS A 107 5.87 -0.06 8.55
C LYS A 107 7.24 -0.63 8.86
N THR A 108 7.52 -0.81 10.13
CA THR A 108 8.78 -1.39 10.58
C THR A 108 8.56 -2.83 11.02
N TYR A 109 9.58 -3.64 10.78
CA TYR A 109 9.59 -5.06 11.14
C TYR A 109 10.90 -5.38 11.83
N GLU A 110 10.86 -6.35 12.73
CA GLU A 110 12.09 -6.92 13.25
C GLU A 110 12.79 -7.69 12.15
N ILE A 111 14.11 -7.59 12.10
CA ILE A 111 14.88 -8.31 11.09
C ILE A 111 14.84 -9.79 11.40
N GLU A 112 14.49 -10.59 10.40
CA GLU A 112 14.51 -12.04 10.51
C GLU A 112 15.96 -12.50 10.58
N GLN A 113 16.27 -13.35 11.56
CA GLN A 113 17.58 -13.92 11.70
C GLN A 113 17.59 -15.32 11.11
N GLU A 114 18.65 -15.62 10.37
CA GLU A 114 18.87 -16.99 9.91
C GLU A 114 19.20 -17.86 11.10
N GLU A 115 18.54 -18.99 11.20
CA GLU A 115 18.90 -20.02 12.15
C GLU A 115 19.95 -20.93 11.52
N ASP A 116 21.05 -21.12 12.24
CA ASP A 116 22.12 -22.02 11.79
C ASP A 116 21.73 -23.49 11.98
#